data_37f1ec3747bbf73f9ca7611323836f5a
#
_entry.id   37f1ec3747bbf73f9ca7611323836f5a
#
_cell.length_a   1.000
_cell.length_b   1.000
_cell.length_c   1.000
_cell.angle_alpha   90.00
_cell.angle_beta   90.00
_cell.angle_gamma   90.00
#
_symmetry.space_group_name_H-M   'P 1'
#
loop_
_entity.id
_entity.type
_entity.pdbx_description
1 polymer ?
#
loop_
_entity_poly.entity_id
_entity_poly.type
_entity_poly.pdbx_seq_one_letter_code
_entity_poly.pdbx_strand_id
1 'polypeptide(L)'
;MFTYAELIDSGNAGRVPELFADDGVFEIAGQAPVEGRVALAESFARRQALDRRSRHVITNPLVDVLAPDAATGSCAVLVFNADGVPEGEVGPLDGARVVGRYVDSYRRTFDGWRIASRRLHIDFRPPVTPGV
;
A
#
# COMPACT_ATOMS: atom_id res chain seq x y z
N MET A 1 2.52 0.68 -9.28
CA MET A 1 1.23 0.20 -8.74
C MET A 1 1.33 -1.23 -8.26
N PHE A 2 1.62 -2.19 -9.11
CA PHE A 2 1.74 -3.60 -8.73
C PHE A 2 2.97 -3.92 -7.88
N THR A 3 4.10 -3.24 -8.11
CA THR A 3 5.34 -3.45 -7.35
C THR A 3 5.16 -3.19 -5.85
N TYR A 4 4.36 -2.19 -5.49
CA TYR A 4 4.00 -1.91 -4.10
C TYR A 4 3.34 -3.13 -3.42
N ALA A 5 2.32 -3.67 -4.06
CA ALA A 5 1.61 -4.85 -3.56
C ALA A 5 2.56 -6.06 -3.46
N GLU A 6 3.35 -6.30 -4.49
CA GLU A 6 4.29 -7.42 -4.53
C GLU A 6 5.32 -7.35 -3.39
N LEU A 7 5.88 -6.17 -3.10
CA LEU A 7 6.84 -6.02 -2.01
C LEU A 7 6.22 -6.33 -0.64
N ILE A 8 5.00 -5.88 -0.40
CA ILE A 8 4.31 -6.18 0.86
C ILE A 8 3.97 -7.66 0.96
N ASP A 9 3.37 -8.22 -0.10
CA ASP A 9 2.89 -9.60 -0.11
C ASP A 9 4.04 -10.63 -0.06
N SER A 10 5.23 -10.27 -0.53
CA SER A 10 6.43 -11.11 -0.47
C SER A 10 7.25 -10.96 0.80
N GLY A 11 6.81 -10.15 1.78
CA GLY A 11 7.53 -9.93 3.02
C GLY A 11 8.66 -8.89 2.93
N ASN A 12 8.67 -8.07 1.87
CA ASN A 12 9.68 -7.04 1.63
C ASN A 12 9.13 -5.62 1.79
N ALA A 13 8.19 -5.43 2.71
CA ALA A 13 7.55 -4.13 2.92
C ALA A 13 8.56 -3.01 3.23
N GLY A 14 9.68 -3.33 3.88
CA GLY A 14 10.74 -2.35 4.15
C GLY A 14 11.39 -1.74 2.91
N ARG A 15 11.19 -2.32 1.73
CA ARG A 15 11.66 -1.78 0.45
C ARG A 15 10.64 -0.86 -0.23
N VAL A 16 9.41 -0.79 0.26
CA VAL A 16 8.38 0.07 -0.33
C VAL A 16 8.79 1.54 -0.43
N PRO A 17 9.52 2.13 0.54
CA PRO A 17 9.98 3.52 0.41
C PRO A 17 10.80 3.80 -0.84
N GLU A 18 11.47 2.81 -1.42
CA GLU A 18 12.21 2.97 -2.68
C GLU A 18 11.33 3.37 -3.87
N LEU A 19 10.02 3.11 -3.80
CA LEU A 19 9.05 3.46 -4.83
C LEU A 19 8.58 4.91 -4.74
N PHE A 20 8.83 5.58 -3.61
CA PHE A 20 8.39 6.95 -3.33
C PHE A 20 9.48 7.96 -3.67
N ALA A 21 9.05 9.17 -4.05
CA ALA A 21 9.93 10.32 -4.09
C ALA A 21 10.45 10.64 -2.67
N ASP A 22 11.55 11.39 -2.56
CA ASP A 22 12.19 11.70 -1.27
C ASP A 22 11.24 12.41 -0.29
N ASP A 23 10.34 13.23 -0.80
CA ASP A 23 9.30 13.94 -0.05
C ASP A 23 7.92 13.26 -0.20
N GLY A 24 7.90 11.99 -0.59
CA GLY A 24 6.69 11.24 -0.85
C GLY A 24 5.78 11.11 0.37
N VAL A 25 4.49 10.95 0.11
CA VAL A 25 3.44 10.86 1.14
C VAL A 25 2.63 9.59 0.95
N PHE A 26 2.44 8.86 2.03
CA PHE A 26 1.49 7.75 2.11
C PHE A 26 0.41 8.07 3.14
N GLU A 27 -0.85 7.96 2.74
CA GLU A 27 -1.98 8.27 3.61
C GLU A 27 -3.03 7.17 3.52
N ILE A 28 -3.51 6.74 4.68
CA ILE A 28 -4.73 5.94 4.80
C ILE A 28 -5.83 6.86 5.30
N ALA A 29 -6.98 6.86 4.62
CA ALA A 29 -8.10 7.71 4.99
C ALA A 29 -8.47 7.53 6.48
N GLY A 30 -8.56 8.62 7.20
CA GLY A 30 -8.83 8.66 8.64
C GLY A 30 -7.59 8.53 9.53
N GLN A 31 -6.41 8.38 8.96
CA GLN A 31 -5.15 8.35 9.69
C GLN A 31 -4.25 9.53 9.32
N ALA A 32 -3.28 9.84 10.17
CA ALA A 32 -2.30 10.86 9.87
C ALA A 32 -1.42 10.44 8.68
N PRO A 33 -1.09 11.34 7.75
CA PRO A 33 -0.21 11.03 6.65
C PRO A 33 1.21 10.71 7.12
N VAL A 34 1.87 9.82 6.39
CA VAL A 34 3.29 9.49 6.58
C VAL A 34 4.08 10.22 5.50
N GLU A 35 4.89 11.19 5.87
CA GLU A 35 5.58 12.07 4.93
C GLU A 35 7.09 11.95 5.03
N GLY A 36 7.71 11.83 3.87
CA GLY A 36 9.15 11.88 3.71
C GLY A 36 9.85 10.54 3.95
N ARG A 37 11.10 10.47 3.53
CA ARG A 37 11.88 9.23 3.47
C ARG A 37 12.03 8.55 4.83
N VAL A 38 12.33 9.32 5.88
CA VAL A 38 12.55 8.74 7.22
C VAL A 38 11.26 8.14 7.78
N ALA A 39 10.17 8.91 7.74
CA ALA A 39 8.87 8.44 8.24
C ALA A 39 8.33 7.25 7.46
N LEU A 40 8.49 7.26 6.13
CA LEU A 40 8.12 6.12 5.28
C LEU A 40 8.96 4.88 5.64
N ALA A 41 10.28 5.03 5.79
CA ALA A 41 11.15 3.92 6.15
C ALA A 41 10.77 3.30 7.49
N GLU A 42 10.50 4.12 8.50
CA GLU A 42 10.06 3.64 9.82
C GLU A 42 8.70 2.94 9.75
N SER A 43 7.75 3.51 9.02
CA SER A 43 6.40 2.94 8.89
C SER A 43 6.42 1.56 8.22
N PHE A 44 7.13 1.42 7.11
CA PHE A 44 7.19 0.16 6.38
C PHE A 44 8.13 -0.87 7.04
N ALA A 45 9.11 -0.44 7.80
CA ALA A 45 9.89 -1.35 8.66
C ALA A 45 9.02 -1.97 9.76
N ARG A 46 8.14 -1.17 10.39
CA ARG A 46 7.15 -1.69 11.35
C ARG A 46 6.19 -2.67 10.69
N ARG A 47 5.74 -2.36 9.47
CA ARG A 47 4.86 -3.29 8.72
C ARG A 47 5.57 -4.62 8.42
N GLN A 48 6.83 -4.57 8.01
CA GLN A 48 7.60 -5.79 7.72
C GLN A 48 7.85 -6.64 8.97
N ALA A 49 7.99 -6.02 10.13
CA ALA A 49 8.20 -6.71 11.40
C ALA A 49 6.96 -7.45 11.91
N LEU A 50 5.76 -7.17 11.38
CA LEU A 50 4.56 -7.92 11.71
C LEU A 50 4.63 -9.34 11.15
N ASP A 51 4.23 -10.32 11.94
CA ASP A 51 4.01 -11.69 11.48
C ASP A 51 2.67 -11.77 10.73
N ARG A 52 2.62 -11.08 9.60
CA ARG A 52 1.39 -10.90 8.81
C ARG A 52 1.61 -11.31 7.38
N ARG A 53 0.85 -12.29 6.94
CA ARG A 53 0.72 -12.64 5.53
C ARG A 53 -0.37 -11.78 4.91
N SER A 54 -0.09 -11.21 3.74
CA SER A 54 -1.04 -10.38 3.01
C SER A 54 -1.17 -10.84 1.56
N ARG A 55 -2.33 -10.55 0.99
CA ARG A 55 -2.54 -10.60 -0.44
C ARG A 55 -3.31 -9.36 -0.87
N HIS A 56 -2.71 -8.58 -1.76
CA HIS A 56 -3.34 -7.44 -2.40
C HIS A 56 -3.86 -7.87 -3.77
N VAL A 57 -5.15 -7.71 -4.01
CA VAL A 57 -5.74 -7.90 -5.32
C VAL A 57 -6.02 -6.52 -5.90
N ILE A 58 -5.27 -6.16 -6.94
CA ILE A 58 -5.37 -4.84 -7.60
C ILE A 58 -6.09 -5.01 -8.92
N THR A 59 -7.08 -4.15 -9.16
CA THR A 59 -7.90 -4.15 -10.36
C THR A 59 -8.22 -2.73 -10.81
N ASN A 60 -8.72 -2.59 -12.04
CA ASN A 60 -9.14 -1.32 -12.62
C ASN A 60 -8.05 -0.24 -12.59
N PRO A 61 -6.80 -0.54 -13.00
CA PRO A 61 -5.75 0.48 -13.01
C PRO A 61 -6.00 1.51 -14.10
N LEU A 62 -5.90 2.78 -13.71
CA LEU A 62 -5.95 3.93 -14.61
C LEU A 62 -4.72 4.78 -14.36
N VAL A 63 -4.10 5.27 -15.43
CA VAL A 63 -2.96 6.18 -15.35
C VAL A 63 -3.16 7.28 -16.40
N ASP A 64 -3.08 8.53 -15.96
CA ASP A 64 -3.12 9.72 -16.82
C ASP A 64 -1.77 10.43 -16.76
N VAL A 65 -1.10 10.55 -17.91
CA VAL A 65 0.13 11.33 -18.03
C VAL A 65 -0.26 12.78 -18.28
N LEU A 66 0.05 13.66 -17.34
CA LEU A 66 -0.33 15.08 -17.38
C LEU A 66 0.74 15.94 -18.03
N ALA A 67 2.01 15.56 -17.90
CA ALA A 67 3.18 16.25 -18.39
C ALA A 67 4.34 15.24 -18.50
N PRO A 68 5.47 15.60 -19.14
CA PRO A 68 6.63 14.70 -19.22
C PRO A 68 7.16 14.21 -17.90
N ASP A 69 6.89 14.90 -16.80
CA ASP A 69 7.38 14.62 -15.45
C ASP A 69 6.29 14.40 -14.40
N ALA A 70 5.02 14.39 -14.82
CA ALA A 70 3.88 14.26 -13.89
C ALA A 70 2.79 13.34 -14.44
N ALA A 71 2.26 12.49 -13.58
CA ALA A 71 1.14 11.61 -13.88
C ALA A 71 0.28 11.40 -12.63
N THR A 72 -0.95 11.00 -12.85
CA THR A 72 -1.86 10.53 -11.79
C THR A 72 -2.28 9.10 -12.07
N GLY A 73 -2.70 8.39 -11.03
CA GLY A 73 -3.20 7.04 -11.19
C GLY A 73 -4.19 6.66 -10.12
N SER A 74 -4.98 5.65 -10.41
CA SER A 74 -5.89 5.04 -9.44
C SER A 74 -6.06 3.56 -9.73
N CYS A 75 -6.42 2.81 -8.71
CA CYS A 75 -6.83 1.42 -8.87
C CYS A 75 -7.74 1.02 -7.70
N ALA A 76 -8.55 0.00 -7.92
CA ALA A 76 -9.26 -0.66 -6.83
C ALA A 76 -8.34 -1.67 -6.15
N VAL A 77 -8.53 -1.91 -4.86
CA VAL A 77 -7.74 -2.87 -4.09
C VAL A 77 -8.60 -3.63 -3.11
N LEU A 78 -8.36 -4.94 -3.03
CA LEU A 78 -8.83 -5.80 -1.96
C LEU A 78 -7.61 -6.30 -1.21
N VAL A 79 -7.64 -6.24 0.12
CA VAL A 79 -6.55 -6.73 0.97
C VAL A 79 -7.05 -7.85 1.85
N PHE A 80 -6.36 -8.98 1.78
CA PHE A 80 -6.56 -10.14 2.66
C PHE A 80 -5.35 -10.26 3.57
N ASN A 81 -5.57 -10.44 4.86
CA ASN A 81 -4.51 -10.61 5.86
C ASN A 81 -4.77 -11.81 6.74
N ALA A 82 -3.70 -12.47 7.17
CA ALA A 82 -3.72 -13.43 8.25
C ALA A 82 -2.43 -13.30 9.06
N ASP A 83 -2.54 -13.26 10.38
CA ASP A 83 -1.40 -13.15 11.29
C ASP A 83 -1.01 -14.54 11.80
N GLY A 84 0.30 -14.74 12.05
CA GLY A 84 0.80 -15.97 12.68
C GLY A 84 0.65 -17.25 11.83
N VAL A 85 0.60 -17.13 10.51
CA VAL A 85 0.53 -18.30 9.62
C VAL A 85 1.93 -18.87 9.43
N PRO A 86 2.18 -20.13 9.83
CA PRO A 86 3.49 -20.75 9.64
C PRO A 86 3.88 -20.80 8.16
N GLU A 87 5.19 -20.72 7.89
CA GLU A 87 5.72 -20.81 6.55
C GLU A 87 5.31 -22.15 5.89
N GLY A 88 4.89 -22.07 4.63
CA GLY A 88 4.44 -23.23 3.87
C GLY A 88 3.00 -23.68 4.16
N GLU A 89 2.34 -23.16 5.17
CA GLU A 89 0.95 -23.46 5.48
C GLU A 89 -0.03 -22.52 4.78
N VAL A 90 -1.25 -22.98 4.57
CA VAL A 90 -2.34 -22.17 4.04
C VAL A 90 -2.99 -21.41 5.18
N GLY A 91 -3.07 -20.09 5.06
CA GLY A 91 -3.75 -19.26 6.05
C GLY A 91 -5.27 -19.32 5.92
N PRO A 92 -6.00 -18.98 6.99
CA PRO A 92 -7.46 -18.94 6.94
C PRO A 92 -7.95 -17.82 6.02
N LEU A 93 -8.96 -18.09 5.22
CA LEU A 93 -9.65 -17.09 4.41
C LEU A 93 -10.86 -16.57 5.19
N ASP A 94 -10.71 -15.36 5.73
CA ASP A 94 -11.70 -14.73 6.61
C ASP A 94 -12.25 -13.42 6.00
N GLY A 95 -12.36 -13.39 4.67
CA GLY A 95 -12.80 -12.23 3.91
C GLY A 95 -11.75 -11.14 3.75
N ALA A 96 -12.07 -10.15 2.94
CA ALA A 96 -11.21 -8.99 2.75
C ALA A 96 -11.19 -8.10 3.99
N ARG A 97 -10.01 -7.60 4.37
CA ARG A 97 -9.84 -6.63 5.46
C ARG A 97 -10.08 -5.20 4.99
N VAL A 98 -9.83 -4.96 3.72
CA VAL A 98 -10.05 -3.66 3.07
C VAL A 98 -10.57 -3.92 1.67
N VAL A 99 -11.59 -3.19 1.30
CA VAL A 99 -11.98 -2.98 -0.09
C VAL A 99 -11.97 -1.48 -0.32
N GLY A 100 -11.16 -1.02 -1.24
CA GLY A 100 -10.98 0.41 -1.43
C GLY A 100 -10.27 0.76 -2.73
N ARG A 101 -9.67 1.96 -2.72
CA ARG A 101 -8.97 2.52 -3.88
C ARG A 101 -7.67 3.15 -3.46
N TYR A 102 -6.62 2.93 -4.23
CA TYR A 102 -5.47 3.81 -4.23
C TYR A 102 -5.69 4.95 -5.20
N VAL A 103 -5.38 6.16 -4.76
CA VAL A 103 -5.31 7.36 -5.60
C VAL A 103 -3.90 7.90 -5.48
N ASP A 104 -3.20 7.97 -6.62
CA ASP A 104 -1.78 8.26 -6.68
C ASP A 104 -1.48 9.51 -7.48
N SER A 105 -0.42 10.21 -7.09
CA SER A 105 0.32 11.09 -7.97
C SER A 105 1.74 10.55 -8.16
N TYR A 106 2.26 10.69 -9.37
CA TYR A 106 3.60 10.23 -9.75
C TYR A 106 4.41 11.40 -10.26
N ARG A 107 5.70 11.37 -9.96
CA ARG A 107 6.67 12.36 -10.43
C ARG A 107 7.86 11.64 -11.05
N ARG A 108 8.30 12.12 -12.21
CA ARG A 108 9.54 11.68 -12.81
C ARG A 108 10.71 12.38 -12.12
N THR A 109 11.55 11.59 -11.47
CA THR A 109 12.75 12.06 -10.77
C THR A 109 14.00 11.72 -11.58
N PHE A 110 15.15 12.12 -11.11
CA PHE A 110 16.43 11.71 -11.71
C PHE A 110 16.57 10.18 -11.79
N ASP A 111 16.03 9.46 -10.81
CA ASP A 111 16.07 8.01 -10.75
C ASP A 111 14.89 7.31 -11.45
N GLY A 112 14.08 8.06 -12.19
CA GLY A 112 12.90 7.58 -12.88
C GLY A 112 11.59 7.97 -12.17
N TRP A 113 10.49 7.32 -12.56
CA TRP A 113 9.19 7.57 -11.97
C TRP A 113 9.09 7.09 -10.54
N ARG A 114 8.55 7.95 -9.67
CA ARG A 114 8.33 7.66 -8.25
C ARG A 114 6.93 8.09 -7.83
N ILE A 115 6.42 7.47 -6.77
CA ILE A 115 5.16 7.88 -6.15
C ILE A 115 5.43 9.17 -5.37
N ALA A 116 4.78 10.27 -5.78
CA ALA A 116 4.80 11.52 -5.02
C ALA A 116 3.80 11.46 -3.86
N SER A 117 2.63 10.89 -4.10
CA SER A 117 1.65 10.62 -3.05
C SER A 117 0.82 9.38 -3.38
N ARG A 118 0.49 8.62 -2.36
CA ARG A 118 -0.50 7.54 -2.43
C ARG A 118 -1.48 7.68 -1.29
N ARG A 119 -2.75 7.69 -1.62
CA ARG A 119 -3.83 7.69 -0.64
C ARG A 119 -4.71 6.46 -0.81
N LEU A 120 -4.88 5.72 0.30
CA LEU A 120 -5.85 4.63 0.37
C LEU A 120 -7.19 5.17 0.86
N HIS A 121 -8.19 5.13 0.01
CA HIS A 121 -9.58 5.32 0.38
C HIS A 121 -10.18 3.95 0.71
N ILE A 122 -10.85 3.85 1.85
CA ILE A 122 -11.50 2.62 2.29
C ILE A 122 -12.99 2.75 2.04
N ASP A 123 -13.53 1.91 1.16
CA ASP A 123 -14.95 1.87 0.85
C ASP A 123 -15.68 0.87 1.77
N PHE A 124 -15.04 -0.28 2.06
CA PHE A 124 -15.60 -1.31 2.93
C PHE A 124 -14.53 -1.91 3.82
N ARG A 125 -14.89 -2.21 5.04
CA ARG A 125 -14.08 -2.98 5.99
C ARG A 125 -14.98 -3.88 6.82
N PRO A 126 -14.45 -4.94 7.45
CA PRO A 126 -15.25 -5.77 8.34
C PRO A 126 -15.87 -4.93 9.45
N PRO A 127 -17.09 -5.30 9.91
CA PRO A 127 -17.69 -4.61 11.03
C PRO A 127 -16.83 -4.75 12.30
N VAL A 128 -16.80 -3.70 13.12
CA VAL A 128 -16.20 -3.78 14.45
C VAL A 128 -17.09 -4.66 15.31
N THR A 129 -16.52 -5.70 15.90
CA THR A 129 -17.27 -6.57 16.83
C THR A 129 -17.24 -5.93 18.22
N PRO A 130 -18.41 -5.50 18.75
CA PRO A 130 -18.46 -4.91 20.10
C PRO A 130 -17.99 -5.91 21.15
N GLY A 131 -17.15 -5.47 22.10
CA GLY A 131 -16.71 -6.26 23.24
C GLY A 131 -15.54 -7.22 22.99
N VAL A 132 -14.85 -7.07 21.88
CA VAL A 132 -13.63 -7.82 21.56
C VAL A 132 -12.41 -6.91 21.70
#